data_a251aeb771be18bb881c20ad1e41c17b
#
_entry.id   a251aeb771be18bb881c20ad1e41c17b
#
_cell.length_a   1.000
_cell.length_b   1.000
_cell.length_c   1.000
_cell.angle_alpha   90.00
_cell.angle_beta   90.00
_cell.angle_gamma   90.00
#
_symmetry.space_group_name_H-M   'P 1'
#
loop_
_entity.id
_entity.type
_entity.pdbx_description
1 polymer ?
#
loop_
_entity_poly.entity_id
_entity_poly.type
_entity_poly.pdbx_seq_one_letter_code
_entity_poly.pdbx_strand_id
1 'polypeptide(L)'
;TFYDGKGQLAFPGLVDPHMHTGIYSPLAEDALTESRAAAQGGVTSSLNYMRTGGYYLNKGGSYKKFFPEVQEISAGRFYVDYAYHLAPMDKRHIREIPNLINDFGVTSFKIFMFYGGHGLHGRSTNQHEFLMIGEDEKYDIAHFEFVMRGLRKAMDKYPDKADSLSLGLHCETAEIMSAYTKIVEEEGSLKGLEAYSAGRPPHSEGLAIFIAAYLANETNLPNINLLHLTSRKAVIAALQM
;
A
#
# COMPACT_ATOMS: atom_id res chain seq x y z
N THR A 1 -9.26 8.57 37.25
CA THR A 1 -10.65 8.78 36.81
C THR A 1 -11.31 7.41 36.73
N PHE A 2 -12.47 7.27 37.32
CA PHE A 2 -13.26 6.05 37.29
C PHE A 2 -14.42 6.21 36.30
N TYR A 3 -14.61 5.21 35.42
CA TYR A 3 -15.71 5.18 34.45
C TYR A 3 -16.62 3.98 34.75
N ASP A 4 -17.90 4.24 34.99
CA ASP A 4 -18.93 3.19 35.11
C ASP A 4 -19.37 2.75 33.71
N GLY A 5 -18.97 1.58 33.30
CA GLY A 5 -19.31 0.99 32.02
C GLY A 5 -20.75 0.45 31.94
N LYS A 6 -21.54 0.53 33.02
CA LYS A 6 -22.95 0.08 33.07
C LYS A 6 -23.17 -1.32 32.49
N GLY A 7 -22.25 -2.24 32.76
CA GLY A 7 -22.28 -3.62 32.26
C GLY A 7 -21.80 -3.79 30.82
N GLN A 8 -21.28 -2.76 30.18
CA GLN A 8 -20.66 -2.85 28.85
C GLN A 8 -19.25 -3.44 28.96
N LEU A 9 -18.83 -4.14 27.90
CA LEU A 9 -17.48 -4.65 27.76
C LEU A 9 -16.56 -3.55 27.21
N ALA A 10 -15.37 -3.43 27.81
CA ALA A 10 -14.30 -2.56 27.30
C ALA A 10 -13.28 -3.40 26.53
N PHE A 11 -12.95 -2.96 25.32
CA PHE A 11 -11.92 -3.56 24.48
C PHE A 11 -10.84 -2.52 24.16
N PRO A 12 -9.61 -2.93 23.88
CA PRO A 12 -8.61 -2.07 23.27
C PRO A 12 -9.16 -1.46 21.96
N GLY A 13 -8.77 -0.23 21.66
CA GLY A 13 -9.10 0.37 20.37
C GLY A 13 -8.48 -0.43 19.22
N LEU A 14 -9.18 -0.48 18.10
CA LEU A 14 -8.72 -1.19 16.91
C LEU A 14 -7.58 -0.41 16.25
N VAL A 15 -6.60 -1.14 15.71
CA VAL A 15 -5.58 -0.61 14.81
C VAL A 15 -5.98 -0.97 13.39
N ASP A 16 -6.22 0.03 12.54
CA ASP A 16 -6.39 -0.20 11.10
C ASP A 16 -5.00 -0.22 10.43
N PRO A 17 -4.52 -1.40 9.98
CA PRO A 17 -3.17 -1.54 9.45
C PRO A 17 -3.03 -1.04 8.01
N HIS A 18 -4.13 -0.68 7.35
CA HIS A 18 -4.08 -0.22 5.97
C HIS A 18 -5.35 0.52 5.54
N MET A 19 -5.26 1.83 5.48
CA MET A 19 -6.31 2.64 4.88
C MET A 19 -5.73 3.64 3.86
N HIS A 20 -6.61 4.25 3.08
CA HIS A 20 -6.25 5.25 2.08
C HIS A 20 -6.86 6.60 2.42
N THR A 21 -6.06 7.65 2.35
CA THR A 21 -6.47 9.04 2.48
C THR A 21 -5.83 9.89 1.39
N GLY A 22 -6.56 10.85 0.86
CA GLY A 22 -6.04 11.77 -0.15
C GLY A 22 -5.94 11.21 -1.56
N ILE A 23 -6.78 10.22 -1.92
CA ILE A 23 -6.78 9.61 -3.26
C ILE A 23 -7.89 10.18 -4.16
N TYR A 24 -9.12 10.22 -3.70
CA TYR A 24 -10.27 10.74 -4.47
C TYR A 24 -10.72 12.10 -4.02
N SER A 25 -10.47 12.44 -2.77
CA SER A 25 -10.68 13.76 -2.19
C SER A 25 -9.33 14.32 -1.70
N PRO A 26 -9.22 15.64 -1.51
CA PRO A 26 -8.00 16.24 -0.97
C PRO A 26 -7.59 15.63 0.37
N LEU A 27 -6.29 15.43 0.59
CA LEU A 27 -5.76 14.83 1.83
C LEU A 27 -6.27 15.56 3.09
N ALA A 28 -6.36 16.88 3.06
CA ALA A 28 -6.84 17.67 4.18
C ALA A 28 -8.30 17.37 4.57
N GLU A 29 -9.14 17.02 3.59
CA GLU A 29 -10.54 16.63 3.76
C GLU A 29 -10.65 15.18 4.24
N ASP A 30 -10.00 14.26 3.52
CA ASP A 30 -10.01 12.82 3.85
C ASP A 30 -9.42 12.57 5.25
N ALA A 31 -8.36 13.28 5.65
CA ALA A 31 -7.79 13.16 6.99
C ALA A 31 -8.84 13.42 8.09
N LEU A 32 -9.78 14.33 7.87
CA LEU A 32 -10.89 14.61 8.79
C LEU A 32 -12.01 13.57 8.66
N THR A 33 -12.51 13.34 7.45
CA THR A 33 -13.73 12.55 7.21
C THR A 33 -13.50 11.07 7.45
N GLU A 34 -12.42 10.51 6.90
CA GLU A 34 -12.11 9.08 7.01
C GLU A 34 -11.67 8.71 8.43
N SER A 35 -10.84 9.54 9.07
CA SER A 35 -10.42 9.26 10.45
C SER A 35 -11.57 9.40 11.44
N ARG A 36 -12.53 10.30 11.18
CA ARG A 36 -13.77 10.42 11.97
C ARG A 36 -14.62 9.16 11.83
N ALA A 37 -14.80 8.66 10.61
CA ALA A 37 -15.53 7.43 10.36
C ALA A 37 -14.83 6.23 11.03
N ALA A 38 -13.51 6.14 10.94
CA ALA A 38 -12.70 5.13 11.62
C ALA A 38 -12.89 5.18 13.15
N ALA A 39 -12.82 6.37 13.75
CA ALA A 39 -13.05 6.56 15.19
C ALA A 39 -14.45 6.11 15.63
N GLN A 40 -15.49 6.40 14.82
CA GLN A 40 -16.87 5.93 15.06
C GLN A 40 -16.99 4.41 15.00
N GLY A 41 -16.13 3.74 14.19
CA GLY A 41 -16.04 2.28 14.11
C GLY A 41 -15.19 1.64 15.21
N GLY A 42 -14.60 2.44 16.12
CA GLY A 42 -13.76 1.94 17.22
C GLY A 42 -12.26 1.85 16.89
N VAL A 43 -11.84 2.37 15.74
CA VAL A 43 -10.41 2.50 15.40
C VAL A 43 -9.81 3.63 16.23
N THR A 44 -8.63 3.39 16.80
CA THR A 44 -7.87 4.39 17.57
C THR A 44 -6.54 4.74 16.94
N SER A 45 -6.04 3.90 16.04
CA SER A 45 -4.80 4.13 15.30
C SER A 45 -4.93 3.63 13.86
N SER A 46 -4.39 4.37 12.90
CA SER A 46 -4.47 4.02 11.48
C SER A 46 -3.11 4.14 10.78
N LEU A 47 -2.85 3.22 9.86
CA LEU A 47 -1.68 3.25 8.98
C LEU A 47 -2.13 3.58 7.56
N ASN A 48 -1.81 4.78 7.12
CA ASN A 48 -2.32 5.35 5.87
C ASN A 48 -1.34 5.14 4.72
N TYR A 49 -1.84 4.68 3.59
CA TYR A 49 -1.05 4.56 2.38
C TYR A 49 -0.78 5.93 1.76
N MET A 50 0.47 6.16 1.37
CA MET A 50 0.87 7.37 0.66
C MET A 50 1.97 7.09 -0.36
N ARG A 51 1.88 7.72 -1.52
CA ARG A 51 2.87 7.65 -2.59
C ARG A 51 2.99 8.95 -3.36
N THR A 52 4.05 9.09 -4.12
CA THR A 52 4.14 10.08 -5.21
C THR A 52 3.36 9.60 -6.43
N GLY A 53 3.00 10.51 -7.33
CA GLY A 53 2.32 10.22 -8.59
C GLY A 53 0.91 10.77 -8.68
N GLY A 54 0.17 10.35 -9.67
CA GLY A 54 -1.23 10.73 -9.87
C GLY A 54 -2.12 10.39 -8.68
N TYR A 55 -3.09 11.23 -8.38
CA TYR A 55 -4.05 11.20 -7.27
C TYR A 55 -3.49 11.61 -5.89
N TYR A 56 -2.26 11.31 -5.55
CA TYR A 56 -1.64 11.65 -4.27
C TYR A 56 -0.85 12.96 -4.42
N LEU A 57 -1.47 14.08 -4.14
CA LEU A 57 -1.00 15.45 -4.36
C LEU A 57 -0.59 15.75 -5.83
N ASN A 58 -0.76 14.81 -6.75
CA ASN A 58 -0.33 14.90 -8.16
C ASN A 58 1.11 15.37 -8.32
N LYS A 59 2.02 14.82 -7.51
CA LYS A 59 3.43 15.18 -7.50
C LYS A 59 4.32 13.94 -7.56
N GLY A 60 5.36 14.02 -8.40
CA GLY A 60 6.45 13.07 -8.43
C GLY A 60 7.66 13.54 -7.61
N GLY A 61 8.74 12.80 -7.69
CA GLY A 61 10.03 13.21 -7.16
C GLY A 61 10.37 12.64 -5.78
N SER A 62 11.33 13.25 -5.10
CA SER A 62 11.91 12.76 -3.84
C SER A 62 10.93 12.84 -2.65
N TYR A 63 10.89 11.79 -1.84
CA TYR A 63 10.14 11.78 -0.57
C TYR A 63 10.65 12.81 0.44
N LYS A 64 11.91 13.20 0.40
CA LYS A 64 12.44 14.27 1.25
C LYS A 64 11.72 15.60 1.07
N LYS A 65 11.14 15.84 -0.12
CA LYS A 65 10.35 17.04 -0.42
C LYS A 65 8.85 16.78 -0.30
N PHE A 66 8.40 15.61 -0.72
CA PHE A 66 6.99 15.24 -0.75
C PHE A 66 6.42 14.95 0.65
N PHE A 67 7.14 14.18 1.46
CA PHE A 67 6.59 13.69 2.73
C PHE A 67 6.41 14.79 3.80
N PRO A 68 7.29 15.79 3.95
CA PRO A 68 7.03 16.93 4.83
C PRO A 68 5.72 17.66 4.50
N GLU A 69 5.38 17.82 3.22
CA GLU A 69 4.11 18.43 2.81
C GLU A 69 2.91 17.57 3.23
N VAL A 70 3.02 16.23 3.07
CA VAL A 70 1.99 15.29 3.56
C VAL A 70 1.79 15.44 5.06
N GLN A 71 2.88 15.53 5.83
CA GLN A 71 2.83 15.71 7.29
C GLN A 71 2.20 17.05 7.68
N GLU A 72 2.53 18.13 6.99
CA GLU A 72 1.96 19.46 7.21
C GLU A 72 0.45 19.49 6.95
N ILE A 73 0.02 18.92 5.81
CA ILE A 73 -1.41 18.84 5.47
C ILE A 73 -2.17 17.98 6.49
N SER A 74 -1.55 16.93 7.02
CA SER A 74 -2.20 16.00 7.95
C SER A 74 -2.25 16.50 9.39
N ALA A 75 -1.34 17.38 9.78
CA ALA A 75 -1.16 17.82 11.16
C ALA A 75 -2.45 18.39 11.76
N GLY A 76 -2.87 17.81 12.90
CA GLY A 76 -4.04 18.24 13.65
C GLY A 76 -5.40 17.95 12.99
N ARG A 77 -5.45 17.14 11.92
CA ARG A 77 -6.70 16.82 11.20
C ARG A 77 -7.27 15.44 11.52
N PHE A 78 -6.43 14.49 11.91
CA PHE A 78 -6.90 13.15 12.26
C PHE A 78 -7.57 13.10 13.63
N TYR A 79 -8.66 12.37 13.75
CA TYR A 79 -9.34 12.05 15.01
C TYR A 79 -8.76 10.84 15.73
N VAL A 80 -7.91 10.07 15.05
CA VAL A 80 -7.20 8.89 15.58
C VAL A 80 -5.70 9.10 15.46
N ASP A 81 -4.90 8.34 16.18
CA ASP A 81 -3.47 8.28 15.93
C ASP A 81 -3.21 7.78 14.52
N TYR A 82 -2.22 8.34 13.83
CA TYR A 82 -1.94 7.98 12.46
C TYR A 82 -0.46 7.91 12.14
N ALA A 83 -0.14 7.04 11.21
CA ALA A 83 1.16 6.95 10.57
C ALA A 83 0.97 6.69 9.07
N TYR A 84 2.08 6.72 8.33
CA TYR A 84 2.06 6.46 6.90
C TYR A 84 2.94 5.27 6.53
N HIS A 85 2.46 4.42 5.63
CA HIS A 85 3.33 3.54 4.87
C HIS A 85 3.52 4.08 3.45
N LEU A 86 4.79 4.24 3.10
CA LEU A 86 5.19 4.88 1.87
C LEU A 86 5.51 3.84 0.79
N ALA A 87 5.12 4.15 -0.45
CA ALA A 87 5.44 3.28 -1.58
C ALA A 87 6.70 3.75 -2.31
N PRO A 88 7.80 3.00 -2.31
CA PRO A 88 8.93 3.27 -3.18
C PRO A 88 8.52 3.08 -4.64
N MET A 89 8.47 4.14 -5.44
CA MET A 89 7.98 4.12 -6.82
C MET A 89 9.11 4.00 -7.86
N ASP A 90 10.31 4.40 -7.51
CA ASP A 90 11.49 4.37 -8.37
C ASP A 90 12.78 4.06 -7.58
N LYS A 91 13.92 3.93 -8.26
CA LYS A 91 15.24 3.67 -7.66
C LYS A 91 15.67 4.75 -6.67
N ARG A 92 15.22 5.99 -6.85
CA ARG A 92 15.50 7.09 -5.93
C ARG A 92 14.84 6.84 -4.59
N HIS A 93 13.57 6.46 -4.59
CA HIS A 93 12.82 6.15 -3.36
C HIS A 93 13.44 4.98 -2.61
N ILE A 94 13.93 3.95 -3.32
CA ILE A 94 14.66 2.83 -2.68
C ILE A 94 15.92 3.34 -1.96
N ARG A 95 16.66 4.26 -2.57
CA ARG A 95 17.84 4.89 -1.93
C ARG A 95 17.46 5.80 -0.74
N GLU A 96 16.25 6.33 -0.73
CA GLU A 96 15.75 7.18 0.36
C GLU A 96 15.25 6.40 1.58
N ILE A 97 14.99 5.08 1.48
CA ILE A 97 14.49 4.25 2.58
C ILE A 97 15.23 4.51 3.91
N PRO A 98 16.60 4.50 3.97
CA PRO A 98 17.29 4.76 5.22
C PRO A 98 17.02 6.14 5.82
N ASN A 99 16.85 7.16 4.99
CA ASN A 99 16.51 8.49 5.46
C ASN A 99 15.07 8.57 5.95
N LEU A 100 14.13 7.91 5.26
CA LEU A 100 12.72 7.86 5.67
C LEU A 100 12.58 7.21 7.06
N ILE A 101 13.36 6.19 7.33
CA ILE A 101 13.39 5.51 8.63
C ILE A 101 14.02 6.42 9.71
N ASN A 102 15.17 7.03 9.42
CA ASN A 102 15.92 7.77 10.42
C ASN A 102 15.36 9.17 10.69
N ASP A 103 15.02 9.90 9.63
CA ASP A 103 14.69 11.33 9.70
C ASP A 103 13.17 11.54 9.93
N PHE A 104 12.33 10.59 9.47
CA PHE A 104 10.86 10.71 9.52
C PHE A 104 10.17 9.61 10.33
N GLY A 105 10.90 8.61 10.83
CA GLY A 105 10.33 7.53 11.62
C GLY A 105 9.43 6.58 10.84
N VAL A 106 9.52 6.55 9.50
CA VAL A 106 8.73 5.65 8.65
C VAL A 106 9.26 4.23 8.78
N THR A 107 8.45 3.31 9.27
CA THR A 107 8.82 1.89 9.45
C THR A 107 8.02 0.94 8.57
N SER A 108 6.97 1.43 7.91
CA SER A 108 6.16 0.64 7.01
C SER A 108 6.25 1.15 5.58
N PHE A 109 6.35 0.21 4.64
CA PHE A 109 6.40 0.47 3.21
C PHE A 109 5.33 -0.35 2.49
N LYS A 110 4.98 0.02 1.25
CA LYS A 110 3.90 -0.63 0.52
C LYS A 110 4.22 -0.77 -0.96
N ILE A 111 3.84 -1.91 -1.55
CA ILE A 111 3.84 -2.15 -2.99
C ILE A 111 2.43 -2.52 -3.46
N PHE A 112 2.02 -1.96 -4.61
CA PHE A 112 0.92 -2.46 -5.44
C PHE A 112 1.52 -3.21 -6.62
N MET A 113 1.44 -4.54 -6.65
CA MET A 113 2.14 -5.35 -7.65
C MET A 113 1.61 -5.17 -9.07
N PHE A 114 0.45 -4.54 -9.25
CA PHE A 114 -0.14 -4.33 -10.57
C PHE A 114 0.06 -2.93 -11.18
N TYR A 115 0.53 -1.96 -10.44
CA TYR A 115 0.61 -0.56 -10.90
C TYR A 115 1.46 -0.35 -12.15
N GLY A 116 2.46 -1.18 -12.39
CA GLY A 116 3.33 -1.06 -13.55
C GLY A 116 2.64 -1.32 -14.89
N GLY A 117 1.56 -2.07 -14.93
CA GLY A 117 0.89 -2.47 -16.16
C GLY A 117 -0.62 -2.29 -16.18
N HIS A 118 -1.25 -2.00 -15.04
CA HIS A 118 -2.70 -1.89 -14.97
C HIS A 118 -3.18 -0.50 -14.51
N GLY A 119 -2.37 0.19 -13.70
CA GLY A 119 -2.74 1.48 -13.09
C GLY A 119 -3.92 1.37 -12.14
N LEU A 120 -4.48 2.52 -11.75
CA LEU A 120 -5.64 2.54 -10.87
C LEU A 120 -6.91 2.20 -11.66
N HIS A 121 -7.56 1.09 -11.31
CA HIS A 121 -8.77 0.59 -11.97
C HIS A 121 -8.64 0.37 -13.48
N GLY A 122 -7.44 0.07 -13.98
CA GLY A 122 -7.18 -0.15 -15.40
C GLY A 122 -7.23 1.10 -16.28
N ARG A 123 -7.40 2.29 -15.68
CA ARG A 123 -7.59 3.54 -16.43
C ARG A 123 -6.29 4.18 -16.90
N SER A 124 -5.14 3.74 -16.42
CA SER A 124 -3.84 4.21 -16.88
C SER A 124 -2.94 3.02 -17.18
N THR A 125 -2.54 2.87 -18.43
CA THR A 125 -1.56 1.87 -18.89
C THR A 125 -0.15 2.45 -18.99
N ASN A 126 -0.02 3.78 -18.96
CA ASN A 126 1.25 4.48 -18.98
C ASN A 126 1.77 4.67 -17.55
N GLN A 127 2.66 3.78 -17.11
CA GLN A 127 3.23 3.86 -15.76
C GLN A 127 4.01 5.16 -15.50
N HIS A 128 4.69 5.72 -16.51
CA HIS A 128 5.49 6.94 -16.33
C HIS A 128 4.61 8.14 -16.00
N GLU A 129 3.47 8.25 -16.67
CA GLU A 129 2.49 9.30 -16.40
C GLU A 129 1.78 9.07 -15.05
N PHE A 130 1.24 7.86 -14.82
CA PHE A 130 0.47 7.55 -13.63
C PHE A 130 1.30 7.58 -12.34
N LEU A 131 2.53 7.05 -12.38
CA LEU A 131 3.44 7.03 -11.23
C LEU A 131 4.38 8.23 -11.18
N MET A 132 4.41 9.06 -12.24
CA MET A 132 5.31 10.21 -12.39
C MET A 132 6.78 9.84 -12.16
N ILE A 133 7.18 8.70 -12.73
CA ILE A 133 8.57 8.17 -12.71
C ILE A 133 9.27 8.42 -14.03
N GLY A 134 10.61 8.38 -14.03
CA GLY A 134 11.43 8.60 -15.23
C GLY A 134 11.22 7.54 -16.30
N GLU A 135 11.48 7.88 -17.58
CA GLU A 135 11.35 6.98 -18.72
C GLU A 135 12.28 5.74 -18.63
N ASP A 136 13.37 5.83 -17.88
CA ASP A 136 14.33 4.76 -17.63
C ASP A 136 13.96 3.89 -16.39
N GLU A 137 12.88 4.23 -15.70
CA GLU A 137 12.39 3.48 -14.54
C GLU A 137 11.26 2.53 -14.94
N LYS A 138 11.20 1.38 -14.27
CA LYS A 138 10.10 0.42 -14.43
C LYS A 138 9.59 -0.01 -13.07
N TYR A 139 8.28 -0.01 -12.94
CA TYR A 139 7.59 -0.54 -11.76
C TYR A 139 7.09 -1.96 -12.08
N ASP A 140 7.98 -2.92 -11.94
CA ASP A 140 7.80 -4.33 -12.31
C ASP A 140 8.33 -5.28 -11.22
N ILE A 141 8.37 -6.57 -11.50
CA ILE A 141 8.84 -7.60 -10.56
C ILE A 141 10.29 -7.31 -10.08
N ALA A 142 11.16 -6.80 -10.96
CA ALA A 142 12.53 -6.47 -10.58
C ALA A 142 12.56 -5.27 -9.61
N HIS A 143 11.68 -4.29 -9.81
CA HIS A 143 11.51 -3.19 -8.87
C HIS A 143 11.07 -3.69 -7.49
N PHE A 144 10.15 -4.64 -7.42
CA PHE A 144 9.68 -5.22 -6.15
C PHE A 144 10.83 -5.91 -5.40
N GLU A 145 11.65 -6.69 -6.10
CA GLU A 145 12.85 -7.29 -5.53
C GLU A 145 13.81 -6.21 -4.98
N PHE A 146 14.06 -5.14 -5.73
CA PHE A 146 14.95 -4.07 -5.29
C PHE A 146 14.41 -3.31 -4.08
N VAL A 147 13.11 -3.13 -3.95
CA VAL A 147 12.49 -2.58 -2.73
C VAL A 147 12.76 -3.51 -1.54
N MET A 148 12.54 -4.82 -1.71
CA MET A 148 12.79 -5.81 -0.65
C MET A 148 14.26 -5.83 -0.23
N ARG A 149 15.20 -5.80 -1.18
CA ARG A 149 16.66 -5.65 -0.90
C ARG A 149 16.99 -4.35 -0.20
N GLY A 150 16.33 -3.25 -0.58
CA GLY A 150 16.47 -1.94 0.08
C GLY A 150 16.06 -1.98 1.54
N LEU A 151 14.92 -2.62 1.83
CA LEU A 151 14.43 -2.82 3.19
C LEU A 151 15.34 -3.76 4.00
N ARG A 152 15.79 -4.89 3.41
CA ARG A 152 16.74 -5.77 4.08
C ARG A 152 18.03 -5.04 4.48
N LYS A 153 18.60 -4.24 3.58
CA LYS A 153 19.75 -3.39 3.88
C LYS A 153 19.48 -2.37 4.99
N ALA A 154 18.25 -1.84 5.05
CA ALA A 154 17.86 -0.92 6.11
C ALA A 154 17.74 -1.63 7.46
N MET A 155 17.23 -2.87 7.50
CA MET A 155 17.21 -3.70 8.70
C MET A 155 18.63 -3.98 9.22
N ASP A 156 19.57 -4.30 8.32
CA ASP A 156 20.96 -4.51 8.69
C ASP A 156 21.63 -3.23 9.23
N LYS A 157 21.26 -2.08 8.67
CA LYS A 157 21.78 -0.77 9.09
C LYS A 157 21.20 -0.29 10.43
N TYR A 158 19.95 -0.63 10.71
CA TYR A 158 19.21 -0.19 11.90
C TYR A 158 18.63 -1.41 12.65
N PRO A 159 19.49 -2.23 13.28
CA PRO A 159 19.06 -3.47 13.92
C PRO A 159 18.08 -3.23 15.07
N ASP A 160 18.14 -2.10 15.74
CA ASP A 160 17.22 -1.67 16.79
C ASP A 160 15.80 -1.36 16.27
N LYS A 161 15.64 -1.14 14.96
CA LYS A 161 14.36 -0.88 14.29
C LYS A 161 13.91 -2.05 13.39
N ALA A 162 14.74 -3.07 13.22
CA ALA A 162 14.52 -4.14 12.26
C ALA A 162 13.17 -4.84 12.43
N ASP A 163 12.78 -5.14 13.67
CA ASP A 163 11.51 -5.82 13.97
C ASP A 163 10.27 -4.97 13.67
N SER A 164 10.41 -3.64 13.59
CA SER A 164 9.32 -2.75 13.25
C SER A 164 9.24 -2.45 11.75
N LEU A 165 10.27 -2.78 10.97
CA LEU A 165 10.27 -2.56 9.53
C LEU A 165 9.43 -3.63 8.82
N SER A 166 8.48 -3.20 7.99
CA SER A 166 7.58 -4.10 7.27
C SER A 166 7.27 -3.62 5.86
N LEU A 167 6.91 -4.57 5.00
CA LEU A 167 6.45 -4.32 3.64
C LEU A 167 5.04 -4.86 3.45
N GLY A 168 4.08 -3.96 3.24
CA GLY A 168 2.72 -4.32 2.84
C GLY A 168 2.65 -4.57 1.32
N LEU A 169 1.87 -5.57 0.93
CA LEU A 169 1.75 -6.00 -0.46
C LEU A 169 0.28 -6.11 -0.87
N HIS A 170 -0.12 -5.34 -1.87
CA HIS A 170 -1.34 -5.61 -2.62
C HIS A 170 -1.00 -6.59 -3.73
N CYS A 171 -1.41 -7.83 -3.57
CA CYS A 171 -1.01 -8.95 -4.40
C CYS A 171 -2.02 -9.19 -5.53
N GLU A 172 -1.77 -8.66 -6.70
CA GLU A 172 -2.43 -9.00 -7.97
C GLU A 172 -1.42 -8.81 -9.10
N THR A 173 -1.45 -9.68 -10.12
CA THR A 173 -0.56 -9.56 -11.28
C THR A 173 -1.16 -8.67 -12.36
N ALA A 174 -0.41 -7.66 -12.79
CA ALA A 174 -0.85 -6.66 -13.77
C ALA A 174 -1.30 -7.30 -15.10
N GLU A 175 -0.54 -8.28 -15.57
CA GLU A 175 -0.76 -8.93 -16.86
C GLU A 175 -2.08 -9.69 -16.89
N ILE A 176 -2.38 -10.45 -15.82
CA ILE A 176 -3.64 -11.20 -15.71
C ILE A 176 -4.81 -10.23 -15.60
N MET A 177 -4.71 -9.22 -14.73
CA MET A 177 -5.76 -8.22 -14.57
C MET A 177 -6.05 -7.48 -15.88
N SER A 178 -5.02 -7.05 -16.60
CA SER A 178 -5.17 -6.34 -17.86
C SER A 178 -5.84 -7.22 -18.93
N ALA A 179 -5.45 -8.48 -19.02
CA ALA A 179 -6.04 -9.45 -19.97
C ALA A 179 -7.53 -9.69 -19.66
N TYR A 180 -7.87 -9.97 -18.40
CA TYR A 180 -9.25 -10.25 -18.01
C TYR A 180 -10.14 -9.01 -18.06
N THR A 181 -9.63 -7.84 -17.69
CA THR A 181 -10.36 -6.58 -17.85
C THR A 181 -10.74 -6.37 -19.31
N LYS A 182 -9.80 -6.58 -20.23
CA LYS A 182 -10.05 -6.47 -21.67
C LYS A 182 -11.10 -7.47 -22.18
N ILE A 183 -11.04 -8.74 -21.75
CA ILE A 183 -12.04 -9.75 -22.09
C ILE A 183 -13.45 -9.31 -21.64
N VAL A 184 -13.57 -8.87 -20.38
CA VAL A 184 -14.85 -8.40 -19.82
C VAL A 184 -15.40 -7.19 -20.57
N GLU A 185 -14.54 -6.25 -20.97
CA GLU A 185 -14.91 -5.08 -21.76
C GLU A 185 -15.36 -5.46 -23.18
N GLU A 186 -14.65 -6.39 -23.84
CA GLU A 186 -14.98 -6.86 -25.19
C GLU A 186 -16.30 -7.66 -25.22
N GLU A 187 -16.54 -8.51 -24.21
CA GLU A 187 -17.79 -9.26 -24.08
C GLU A 187 -18.99 -8.37 -23.75
N GLY A 188 -18.80 -7.32 -22.96
CA GLY A 188 -19.81 -6.29 -22.65
C GLY A 188 -21.06 -6.81 -21.91
N SER A 189 -21.08 -8.06 -21.48
CA SER A 189 -22.22 -8.72 -20.83
C SER A 189 -22.37 -8.36 -19.36
N LEU A 190 -21.27 -8.08 -18.66
CA LEU A 190 -21.23 -7.76 -17.24
C LEU A 190 -21.13 -6.25 -17.01
N LYS A 191 -21.66 -5.79 -15.86
CA LYS A 191 -21.64 -4.36 -15.48
C LYS A 191 -21.34 -4.17 -14.00
N GLY A 192 -20.88 -2.97 -13.66
CA GLY A 192 -20.64 -2.57 -12.26
C GLY A 192 -19.68 -3.50 -11.52
N LEU A 193 -20.07 -3.95 -10.33
CA LEU A 193 -19.23 -4.80 -9.48
C LEU A 193 -18.99 -6.20 -10.06
N GLU A 194 -19.92 -6.73 -10.86
CA GLU A 194 -19.74 -8.03 -11.52
C GLU A 194 -18.61 -7.95 -12.57
N ALA A 195 -18.63 -6.92 -13.42
CA ALA A 195 -17.57 -6.67 -14.39
C ALA A 195 -16.22 -6.43 -13.68
N TYR A 196 -16.22 -5.66 -12.60
CA TYR A 196 -15.02 -5.41 -11.79
C TYR A 196 -14.43 -6.70 -11.20
N SER A 197 -15.28 -7.56 -10.62
CA SER A 197 -14.85 -8.86 -10.08
C SER A 197 -14.35 -9.81 -11.17
N ALA A 198 -15.01 -9.87 -12.33
CA ALA A 198 -14.61 -10.73 -13.44
C ALA A 198 -13.25 -10.33 -14.03
N GLY A 199 -12.94 -9.03 -14.06
CA GLY A 199 -11.63 -8.51 -14.48
C GLY A 199 -10.49 -8.78 -13.48
N ARG A 200 -10.80 -9.30 -12.28
CA ARG A 200 -9.84 -9.58 -11.19
C ARG A 200 -9.93 -11.03 -10.73
N PRO A 201 -9.52 -12.00 -11.56
CA PRO A 201 -9.70 -13.41 -11.23
C PRO A 201 -8.84 -13.82 -10.03
N PRO A 202 -9.32 -14.68 -9.13
CA PRO A 202 -8.63 -15.06 -7.89
C PRO A 202 -7.22 -15.64 -8.07
N HIS A 203 -6.91 -16.20 -9.25
CA HIS A 203 -5.57 -16.71 -9.51
C HIS A 203 -4.54 -15.62 -9.79
N SER A 204 -4.95 -14.40 -10.15
CA SER A 204 -4.08 -13.23 -10.20
C SER A 204 -3.51 -12.91 -8.82
N GLU A 205 -4.38 -12.91 -7.81
CA GLU A 205 -4.00 -12.69 -6.41
C GLU A 205 -3.09 -13.82 -5.89
N GLY A 206 -3.48 -15.10 -6.10
CA GLY A 206 -2.69 -16.25 -5.67
C GLY A 206 -1.29 -16.29 -6.28
N LEU A 207 -1.15 -16.00 -7.59
CA LEU A 207 0.15 -15.96 -8.25
C LEU A 207 1.03 -14.84 -7.68
N ALA A 208 0.48 -13.64 -7.47
CA ALA A 208 1.22 -12.53 -6.90
C ALA A 208 1.72 -12.82 -5.48
N ILE A 209 0.97 -13.57 -4.67
CA ILE A 209 1.38 -14.02 -3.36
C ILE A 209 2.61 -14.93 -3.45
N PHE A 210 2.63 -15.91 -4.35
CA PHE A 210 3.80 -16.77 -4.55
C PHE A 210 5.02 -15.99 -5.04
N ILE A 211 4.83 -15.02 -5.93
CA ILE A 211 5.92 -14.12 -6.37
C ILE A 211 6.46 -13.34 -5.16
N ALA A 212 5.59 -12.76 -4.35
CA ALA A 212 5.97 -12.00 -3.17
C ALA A 212 6.76 -12.85 -2.17
N ALA A 213 6.27 -14.07 -1.89
CA ALA A 213 6.94 -15.02 -0.99
C ALA A 213 8.32 -15.42 -1.51
N TYR A 214 8.40 -15.77 -2.79
CA TYR A 214 9.67 -16.15 -3.41
C TYR A 214 10.70 -15.01 -3.30
N LEU A 215 10.31 -13.78 -3.65
CA LEU A 215 11.19 -12.61 -3.57
C LEU A 215 11.57 -12.28 -2.13
N ALA A 216 10.66 -12.41 -1.17
CA ALA A 216 10.96 -12.19 0.25
C ALA A 216 12.00 -13.20 0.75
N ASN A 217 11.88 -14.47 0.37
CA ASN A 217 12.86 -15.49 0.68
C ASN A 217 14.24 -15.22 0.05
N GLU A 218 14.28 -14.89 -1.26
CA GLU A 218 15.53 -14.57 -1.97
C GLU A 218 16.25 -13.33 -1.43
N THR A 219 15.50 -12.41 -0.85
CA THR A 219 16.04 -11.16 -0.29
C THR A 219 16.26 -11.22 1.22
N ASN A 220 15.91 -12.33 1.87
CA ASN A 220 15.90 -12.50 3.32
C ASN A 220 15.12 -11.40 4.04
N LEU A 221 13.99 -10.96 3.47
CA LEU A 221 13.09 -10.00 4.09
C LEU A 221 12.04 -10.73 4.94
N PRO A 222 12.11 -10.68 6.29
CA PRO A 222 11.26 -11.51 7.15
C PRO A 222 9.84 -10.96 7.31
N ASN A 223 9.67 -9.64 7.21
CA ASN A 223 8.43 -8.98 7.60
C ASN A 223 7.67 -8.47 6.36
N ILE A 224 6.88 -9.35 5.74
CA ILE A 224 5.92 -8.97 4.71
C ILE A 224 4.48 -9.12 5.22
N ASN A 225 3.62 -8.19 4.82
CA ASN A 225 2.21 -8.16 5.14
C ASN A 225 1.39 -8.34 3.85
N LEU A 226 0.69 -9.45 3.72
CA LEU A 226 -0.28 -9.65 2.64
C LEU A 226 -1.57 -8.94 3.01
N LEU A 227 -1.89 -7.86 2.31
CA LEU A 227 -3.01 -7.00 2.64
C LEU A 227 -4.30 -7.51 2.00
N HIS A 228 -5.43 -7.32 2.70
CA HIS A 228 -6.81 -7.48 2.22
C HIS A 228 -7.02 -8.65 1.24
N LEU A 229 -6.63 -9.88 1.62
CA LEU A 229 -6.85 -11.09 0.82
C LEU A 229 -8.34 -11.28 0.56
N THR A 230 -8.73 -11.39 -0.72
CA THR A 230 -10.14 -11.34 -1.12
C THR A 230 -10.71 -12.68 -1.56
N SER A 231 -9.85 -13.69 -1.74
CA SER A 231 -10.29 -14.99 -2.27
C SER A 231 -9.78 -16.16 -1.46
N ARG A 232 -10.53 -17.29 -1.53
CA ARG A 232 -10.07 -18.56 -0.95
C ARG A 232 -8.72 -18.99 -1.54
N LYS A 233 -8.48 -18.75 -2.84
CA LYS A 233 -7.19 -19.06 -3.48
C LYS A 233 -6.04 -18.25 -2.90
N ALA A 234 -6.27 -16.98 -2.61
CA ALA A 234 -5.28 -16.13 -1.97
C ALA A 234 -4.93 -16.61 -0.56
N VAL A 235 -5.95 -16.95 0.24
CA VAL A 235 -5.73 -17.48 1.59
C VAL A 235 -4.95 -18.81 1.54
N ILE A 236 -5.30 -19.71 0.63
CA ILE A 236 -4.57 -20.99 0.44
C ILE A 236 -3.12 -20.71 0.01
N ALA A 237 -2.89 -19.80 -0.94
CA ALA A 237 -1.55 -19.43 -1.37
C ALA A 237 -0.73 -18.88 -0.18
N ALA A 238 -1.32 -17.98 0.61
CA ALA A 238 -0.66 -17.42 1.79
C ALA A 238 -0.30 -18.45 2.86
N LEU A 239 -1.10 -19.51 3.00
CA LEU A 239 -0.81 -20.61 3.96
C LEU A 239 0.24 -21.60 3.44
N GLN A 240 0.60 -21.54 2.16
CA GLN A 240 1.59 -22.40 1.52
C GLN A 240 2.97 -21.75 1.34
N MET A 241 3.10 -20.49 1.75
CA MET A 241 4.33 -19.70 1.67
C MET A 241 5.41 -20.18 2.63
#